data_bfeb183591c29ce2b71437859e7a8d8a
#
_entry.id   bfeb183591c29ce2b71437859e7a8d8a
#
_cell.length_a   1.000
_cell.length_b   1.000
_cell.length_c   1.000
_cell.angle_alpha   90.00
_cell.angle_beta   90.00
_cell.angle_gamma   90.00
#
_symmetry.space_group_name_H-M   'P 1'
#
loop_
_entity.id
_entity.type
_entity.pdbx_description
1 polymer ?
#
loop_
_entity_poly.entity_id
_entity_poly.type
_entity_poly.pdbx_seq_one_letter_code
_entity_poly.pdbx_strand_id
1 'polypeptide(L)'
;MRQQRITVPVIGGAGGYVVPDFEKALGEFVDDVLSISPTNYDLAPALTNPFRKRFGYFMVQEAIEHAVALDVLVQAIERAKSAKPKAVTEALHGVRFEGGWTKAMPGGAVQFDQTGLNTLSVPIMVQWRNKELVTVWPKDFAKASPVWHS
;
A
#
# COMPACT_ATOMS: atom_id res chain seq x y z
N MET A 1 -6.51 -25.09 -6.45
CA MET A 1 -5.73 -25.61 -5.28
C MET A 1 -6.66 -25.97 -4.12
N ARG A 2 -7.39 -25.05 -3.49
CA ARG A 2 -8.28 -25.35 -2.34
C ARG A 2 -9.37 -26.35 -2.69
N GLN A 3 -10.03 -26.24 -3.84
CA GLN A 3 -10.99 -27.22 -4.35
C GLN A 3 -10.40 -28.63 -4.51
N GLN A 4 -9.11 -28.74 -4.70
CA GLN A 4 -8.35 -30.00 -4.80
C GLN A 4 -7.74 -30.44 -3.46
N ARG A 5 -8.14 -29.77 -2.34
CA ARG A 5 -7.63 -30.03 -0.99
C ARG A 5 -6.11 -29.83 -0.84
N ILE A 6 -5.54 -28.96 -1.66
CA ILE A 6 -4.12 -28.59 -1.53
C ILE A 6 -4.03 -27.47 -0.49
N THR A 7 -3.32 -27.72 0.61
CA THR A 7 -3.25 -26.85 1.80
C THR A 7 -1.97 -26.00 1.87
N VAL A 8 -1.05 -26.12 0.90
CA VAL A 8 0.17 -25.31 0.89
C VAL A 8 -0.15 -23.81 0.90
N PRO A 9 0.68 -22.99 1.56
CA PRO A 9 0.56 -21.54 1.52
C PRO A 9 0.62 -21.02 0.08
N VAL A 10 -0.24 -20.04 -0.23
CA VAL A 10 -0.26 -19.35 -1.52
C VAL A 10 0.29 -17.96 -1.31
N ILE A 11 1.35 -17.60 -2.04
CA ILE A 11 1.93 -16.26 -2.02
C ILE A 11 1.80 -15.68 -3.43
N GLY A 12 1.00 -14.63 -3.55
CA GLY A 12 0.83 -13.88 -4.79
C GLY A 12 1.86 -12.75 -4.94
N GLY A 13 2.09 -12.33 -6.17
CA GLY A 13 2.94 -11.19 -6.49
C GLY A 13 2.10 -10.01 -6.95
N ALA A 14 1.85 -9.04 -6.06
CA ALA A 14 1.28 -7.74 -6.38
C ALA A 14 -0.21 -7.66 -6.83
N GLY A 15 -0.55 -6.61 -7.55
CA GLY A 15 -1.85 -5.98 -7.78
C GLY A 15 -3.08 -6.88 -7.87
N GLY A 16 -3.07 -7.92 -8.71
CA GLY A 16 -4.23 -8.77 -8.91
C GLY A 16 -4.69 -9.57 -7.68
N TYR A 17 -3.84 -9.75 -6.67
CA TYR A 17 -4.14 -10.50 -5.44
C TYR A 17 -4.68 -9.61 -4.30
N VAL A 18 -4.62 -8.30 -4.46
CA VAL A 18 -4.91 -7.33 -3.38
C VAL A 18 -6.05 -6.38 -3.74
N VAL A 19 -6.93 -6.81 -4.61
CA VAL A 19 -8.09 -6.04 -5.07
C VAL A 19 -9.41 -6.70 -4.65
N PRO A 20 -10.52 -5.95 -4.50
CA PRO A 20 -11.82 -6.50 -4.12
C PRO A 20 -12.33 -7.60 -5.07
N ASP A 21 -12.00 -7.51 -6.36
CA ASP A 21 -12.45 -8.50 -7.35
C ASP A 21 -11.77 -9.87 -7.15
N PHE A 22 -10.58 -9.92 -6.55
CA PHE A 22 -9.95 -11.19 -6.17
C PHE A 22 -10.75 -11.90 -5.09
N GLU A 23 -11.19 -11.19 -4.05
CA GLU A 23 -12.06 -11.73 -3.00
C GLU A 23 -13.40 -12.20 -3.58
N LYS A 24 -14.04 -11.37 -4.41
CA LYS A 24 -15.31 -11.74 -5.06
C LYS A 24 -15.20 -13.00 -5.93
N ALA A 25 -14.08 -13.15 -6.65
CA ALA A 25 -13.87 -14.29 -7.53
C ALA A 25 -13.60 -15.60 -6.76
N LEU A 26 -12.94 -15.54 -5.61
CA LEU A 26 -12.55 -16.72 -4.84
C LEU A 26 -13.51 -17.04 -3.69
N GLY A 27 -14.29 -16.05 -3.20
CA GLY A 27 -15.21 -16.23 -2.09
C GLY A 27 -14.53 -16.76 -0.84
N GLU A 28 -14.96 -17.90 -0.33
CA GLU A 28 -14.40 -18.54 0.87
C GLU A 28 -12.94 -19.05 0.70
N PHE A 29 -12.48 -19.18 -0.54
CA PHE A 29 -11.12 -19.67 -0.83
C PHE A 29 -10.05 -18.58 -0.80
N VAL A 30 -10.44 -17.31 -0.55
CA VAL A 30 -9.50 -16.19 -0.52
C VAL A 30 -8.68 -16.16 0.76
N ASP A 31 -9.26 -16.59 1.88
CA ASP A 31 -8.62 -16.49 3.18
C ASP A 31 -7.28 -17.23 3.20
N ASP A 32 -6.33 -16.66 3.93
CA ASP A 32 -4.94 -17.07 4.09
C ASP A 32 -4.04 -16.92 2.86
N VAL A 33 -4.54 -16.43 1.73
CA VAL A 33 -3.68 -16.05 0.61
C VAL A 33 -2.84 -14.83 1.01
N LEU A 34 -1.53 -14.97 0.85
CA LEU A 34 -0.56 -13.89 1.07
C LEU A 34 -0.26 -13.16 -0.25
N SER A 35 0.10 -11.90 -0.16
CA SER A 35 0.66 -11.16 -1.28
C SER A 35 1.67 -10.12 -0.81
N ILE A 36 2.60 -9.76 -1.71
CA ILE A 36 3.45 -8.58 -1.55
C ILE A 36 2.64 -7.35 -1.97
N SER A 37 2.83 -6.24 -1.25
CA SER A 37 2.20 -4.96 -1.56
C SER A 37 3.13 -3.80 -1.19
N PRO A 38 3.14 -2.68 -1.92
CA PRO A 38 3.88 -1.47 -1.53
C PRO A 38 3.22 -0.75 -0.35
N THR A 39 1.91 -0.91 -0.17
CA THR A 39 1.13 -0.30 0.93
C THR A 39 -0.16 -1.08 1.14
N ASN A 40 -0.87 -0.79 2.25
CA ASN A 40 -2.21 -1.32 2.50
C ASN A 40 -3.07 -0.28 3.23
N TYR A 41 -4.38 -0.34 3.04
CA TYR A 41 -5.33 0.60 3.64
C TYR A 41 -5.31 0.59 5.18
N ASP A 42 -4.90 -0.50 5.82
CA ASP A 42 -4.82 -0.65 7.28
C ASP A 42 -3.62 0.07 7.91
N LEU A 43 -2.69 0.58 7.11
CA LEU A 43 -1.57 1.39 7.61
C LEU A 43 -2.01 2.79 8.05
N ALA A 44 -3.01 3.37 7.37
CA ALA A 44 -3.53 4.71 7.67
C ALA A 44 -5.06 4.77 7.59
N PRO A 45 -5.80 4.10 8.51
CA PRO A 45 -7.27 4.00 8.45
C PRO A 45 -7.96 5.37 8.44
N ALA A 46 -7.39 6.37 9.12
CA ALA A 46 -7.94 7.73 9.12
C ALA A 46 -8.03 8.35 7.72
N LEU A 47 -7.12 7.98 6.82
CA LEU A 47 -7.09 8.45 5.43
C LEU A 47 -7.92 7.56 4.49
N THR A 48 -7.92 6.25 4.71
CA THR A 48 -8.52 5.28 3.79
C THR A 48 -9.98 4.95 4.10
N ASN A 49 -10.43 5.06 5.36
CA ASN A 49 -11.82 4.80 5.74
C ASN A 49 -12.85 5.72 5.05
N PRO A 50 -12.61 7.03 4.85
CA PRO A 50 -13.52 7.88 4.07
C PRO A 50 -13.74 7.38 2.64
N PHE A 51 -12.71 6.84 2.00
CA PHE A 51 -12.82 6.20 0.68
C PHE A 51 -13.78 5.00 0.75
N ARG A 52 -13.55 4.08 1.71
CA ARG A 52 -14.41 2.91 1.90
C ARG A 52 -15.88 3.30 2.17
N LYS A 53 -16.09 4.32 2.99
CA LYS A 53 -17.44 4.85 3.28
C LYS A 53 -18.13 5.37 2.02
N ARG A 54 -17.39 6.00 1.12
CA ARG A 54 -17.92 6.59 -0.11
C ARG A 54 -18.19 5.57 -1.20
N PHE A 55 -17.30 4.58 -1.37
CA PHE A 55 -17.30 3.68 -2.52
C PHE A 55 -17.72 2.24 -2.19
N GLY A 56 -17.85 1.87 -0.90
CA GLY A 56 -18.34 0.56 -0.46
C GLY A 56 -17.28 -0.56 -0.47
N TYR A 57 -16.01 -0.25 -0.83
CA TYR A 57 -14.88 -1.18 -0.80
C TYR A 57 -13.63 -0.51 -0.26
N PHE A 58 -12.62 -1.29 0.13
CA PHE A 58 -11.38 -0.74 0.65
C PHE A 58 -10.56 -0.02 -0.43
N MET A 59 -9.78 0.98 -0.03
CA MET A 59 -8.89 1.70 -0.94
C MET A 59 -7.73 0.79 -1.35
N VAL A 60 -7.65 0.46 -2.63
CA VAL A 60 -6.58 -0.40 -3.17
C VAL A 60 -5.23 0.31 -3.16
N GLN A 61 -4.15 -0.48 -3.18
CA GLN A 61 -2.78 0.06 -3.10
C GLN A 61 -2.50 1.13 -4.17
N GLU A 62 -2.93 0.92 -5.40
CA GLU A 62 -2.73 1.85 -6.51
C GLU A 62 -3.40 3.21 -6.25
N ALA A 63 -4.61 3.19 -5.68
CA ALA A 63 -5.31 4.44 -5.33
C ALA A 63 -4.60 5.18 -4.17
N ILE A 64 -4.04 4.43 -3.20
CA ILE A 64 -3.24 5.00 -2.12
C ILE A 64 -1.96 5.63 -2.68
N GLU A 65 -1.24 4.92 -3.54
CA GLU A 65 0.00 5.42 -4.17
C GLU A 65 -0.24 6.68 -4.99
N HIS A 66 -1.36 6.76 -5.73
CA HIS A 66 -1.73 7.97 -6.48
C HIS A 66 -2.05 9.15 -5.55
N ALA A 67 -2.74 8.90 -4.44
CA ALA A 67 -3.00 9.94 -3.44
C ALA A 67 -1.70 10.44 -2.78
N VAL A 68 -0.77 9.54 -2.47
CA VAL A 68 0.56 9.88 -1.95
C VAL A 68 1.37 10.66 -2.98
N ALA A 69 1.38 10.22 -4.24
CA ALA A 69 2.11 10.91 -5.30
C ALA A 69 1.59 12.35 -5.50
N LEU A 70 0.27 12.54 -5.46
CA LEU A 70 -0.32 13.87 -5.55
C LEU A 70 0.06 14.75 -4.35
N ASP A 71 0.01 14.22 -3.14
CA ASP A 71 0.40 14.93 -1.92
C ASP A 71 1.87 15.36 -1.96
N VAL A 72 2.77 14.45 -2.32
CA VAL A 72 4.20 14.74 -2.49
C VAL A 72 4.44 15.79 -3.59
N LEU A 73 3.71 15.71 -4.71
CA LEU A 73 3.80 16.71 -5.78
C LEU A 73 3.39 18.10 -5.29
N VAL A 74 2.29 18.21 -4.54
CA VAL A 74 1.83 19.48 -3.96
C VAL A 74 2.90 20.05 -3.03
N GLN A 75 3.43 19.25 -2.09
CA GLN A 75 4.50 19.67 -1.18
C GLN A 75 5.75 20.14 -1.95
N ALA A 76 6.11 19.44 -3.04
CA ALA A 76 7.26 19.83 -3.88
C ALA A 76 7.03 21.17 -4.61
N ILE A 77 5.83 21.42 -5.12
CA ILE A 77 5.44 22.70 -5.76
C ILE A 77 5.51 23.85 -4.75
N GLU A 78 4.96 23.65 -3.55
CA GLU A 78 4.98 24.63 -2.47
C GLU A 78 6.42 24.95 -2.05
N ARG A 79 7.27 23.92 -1.92
CA ARG A 79 8.70 24.08 -1.61
C ARG A 79 9.46 24.81 -2.72
N ALA A 80 9.21 24.46 -3.97
CA ALA A 80 9.84 25.09 -5.13
C ALA A 80 9.35 26.55 -5.35
N LYS A 81 8.21 26.92 -4.76
CA LYS A 81 7.47 28.16 -5.05
C LYS A 81 7.25 28.37 -6.55
N SER A 82 7.10 27.27 -7.28
CA SER A 82 7.04 27.24 -8.74
C SER A 82 6.40 25.94 -9.22
N ALA A 83 5.55 26.03 -10.26
CA ALA A 83 5.02 24.85 -10.96
C ALA A 83 5.85 24.48 -12.21
N LYS A 84 7.01 25.11 -12.42
CA LYS A 84 7.89 24.76 -13.55
C LYS A 84 8.51 23.38 -13.31
N PRO A 85 8.47 22.43 -14.29
CA PRO A 85 8.92 21.06 -14.09
C PRO A 85 10.33 20.94 -13.51
N LYS A 86 11.29 21.72 -14.02
CA LYS A 86 12.68 21.69 -13.52
C LYS A 86 12.76 22.04 -12.04
N ALA A 87 12.09 23.12 -11.60
CA ALA A 87 12.11 23.55 -10.20
C ALA A 87 11.44 22.53 -9.27
N VAL A 88 10.35 21.91 -9.73
CA VAL A 88 9.66 20.86 -8.97
C VAL A 88 10.55 19.62 -8.86
N THR A 89 11.20 19.18 -9.94
CA THR A 89 12.13 18.06 -9.92
C THR A 89 13.29 18.30 -8.95
N GLU A 90 13.88 19.49 -8.97
CA GLU A 90 14.94 19.86 -8.02
C GLU A 90 14.46 19.82 -6.56
N ALA A 91 13.20 20.25 -6.31
CA ALA A 91 12.60 20.24 -4.98
C ALA A 91 12.23 18.82 -4.46
N LEU A 92 12.11 17.82 -5.36
CA LEU A 92 11.85 16.43 -4.99
C LEU A 92 13.10 15.72 -4.46
N HIS A 93 14.30 16.07 -4.96
CA HIS A 93 15.52 15.34 -4.60
C HIS A 93 16.02 15.64 -3.19
N GLY A 94 16.47 14.61 -2.50
CA GLY A 94 17.14 14.70 -1.20
C GLY A 94 16.23 15.16 -0.04
N VAL A 95 14.94 15.31 -0.28
CA VAL A 95 13.97 15.81 0.70
C VAL A 95 13.12 14.65 1.21
N ARG A 96 12.91 14.62 2.51
CA ARG A 96 11.96 13.73 3.15
C ARG A 96 10.58 14.42 3.20
N PHE A 97 9.61 13.85 2.51
CA PHE A 97 8.21 14.27 2.51
C PHE A 97 7.46 13.48 3.57
N GLU A 98 6.83 14.19 4.48
CA GLU A 98 6.10 13.61 5.63
C GLU A 98 4.73 14.26 5.80
N GLY A 99 3.87 13.60 6.54
CA GLY A 99 2.52 14.11 6.81
C GLY A 99 1.54 13.78 5.69
N GLY A 100 0.30 14.29 5.79
CA GLY A 100 -0.73 14.03 4.78
C GLY A 100 -0.86 12.55 4.41
N TRP A 101 -0.94 12.29 3.12
CA TRP A 101 -1.07 10.93 2.57
C TRP A 101 0.20 10.09 2.65
N THR A 102 1.39 10.69 2.85
CA THR A 102 2.62 9.89 3.02
C THR A 102 2.53 8.93 4.21
N LYS A 103 1.66 9.23 5.19
CA LYS A 103 1.37 8.35 6.34
C LYS A 103 0.80 6.99 5.94
N ALA A 104 0.27 6.86 4.74
CA ALA A 104 -0.22 5.59 4.22
C ALA A 104 0.89 4.70 3.64
N MET A 105 2.11 5.24 3.46
CA MET A 105 3.27 4.44 3.07
C MET A 105 3.92 3.79 4.29
N PRO A 106 4.51 2.59 4.13
CA PRO A 106 5.35 2.01 5.17
C PRO A 106 6.44 3.02 5.60
N GLY A 107 6.57 3.26 6.92
CA GLY A 107 7.47 4.29 7.44
C GLY A 107 6.95 5.73 7.40
N GLY A 108 5.77 5.98 6.83
CA GLY A 108 5.06 7.27 6.91
C GLY A 108 5.68 8.42 6.13
N ALA A 109 6.61 8.14 5.21
CA ALA A 109 7.36 9.16 4.47
C ALA A 109 7.76 8.69 3.07
N VAL A 110 8.13 9.66 2.20
CA VAL A 110 8.71 9.44 0.87
C VAL A 110 9.96 10.27 0.74
N GLN A 111 11.02 9.71 0.17
CA GLN A 111 12.27 10.43 -0.09
C GLN A 111 12.93 9.91 -1.36
N PHE A 112 13.16 10.79 -2.32
CA PHE A 112 13.85 10.46 -3.57
C PHE A 112 15.35 10.80 -3.49
N ASP A 113 16.18 9.89 -3.97
CA ASP A 113 17.59 10.16 -4.21
C ASP A 113 17.82 10.92 -5.53
N GLN A 114 19.08 11.12 -5.89
CA GLN A 114 19.44 11.82 -7.13
C GLN A 114 19.05 11.08 -8.41
N THR A 115 18.74 9.79 -8.32
CA THR A 115 18.27 8.97 -9.46
C THR A 115 16.75 8.97 -9.59
N GLY A 116 16.03 9.54 -8.59
CA GLY A 116 14.58 9.53 -8.50
C GLY A 116 14.01 8.27 -7.83
N LEU A 117 14.86 7.42 -7.25
CA LEU A 117 14.39 6.27 -6.47
C LEU A 117 13.89 6.69 -5.10
N ASN A 118 12.71 6.20 -4.71
CA ASN A 118 12.22 6.35 -3.33
C ASN A 118 13.01 5.42 -2.39
N THR A 119 13.95 6.00 -1.65
CA THR A 119 14.86 5.27 -0.73
C THR A 119 14.19 4.76 0.54
N LEU A 120 12.97 5.22 0.83
CA LEU A 120 12.17 4.79 1.99
C LEU A 120 11.11 3.75 1.64
N SER A 121 11.05 3.33 0.37
CA SER A 121 10.11 2.30 -0.06
C SER A 121 10.47 0.95 0.55
N VAL A 122 9.55 0.39 1.32
CA VAL A 122 9.69 -0.94 1.94
C VAL A 122 8.48 -1.77 1.52
N PRO A 123 8.66 -2.93 0.88
CA PRO A 123 7.54 -3.82 0.60
C PRO A 123 6.98 -4.39 1.90
N ILE A 124 5.68 -4.58 1.93
CA ILE A 124 4.98 -5.27 3.02
C ILE A 124 4.38 -6.57 2.50
N MET A 125 4.09 -7.48 3.41
CA MET A 125 3.22 -8.62 3.12
C MET A 125 1.85 -8.40 3.75
N VAL A 126 0.84 -8.68 2.98
CA VAL A 126 -0.56 -8.68 3.39
C VAL A 126 -1.11 -10.09 3.29
N GLN A 127 -2.09 -10.39 4.12
CA GLN A 127 -2.80 -11.68 4.12
C GLN A 127 -4.30 -11.44 4.13
N TRP A 128 -5.03 -12.16 3.29
CA TRP A 128 -6.48 -12.19 3.34
C TRP A 128 -6.95 -12.91 4.60
N ARG A 129 -7.83 -12.27 5.37
CA ARG A 129 -8.42 -12.79 6.59
C ARG A 129 -9.85 -12.32 6.74
N ASN A 130 -10.79 -13.25 6.81
CA ASN A 130 -12.21 -12.91 6.87
C ASN A 130 -12.57 -11.90 5.77
N LYS A 131 -12.06 -12.12 4.56
CA LYS A 131 -12.26 -11.28 3.36
C LYS A 131 -11.70 -9.86 3.46
N GLU A 132 -10.82 -9.59 4.40
CA GLU A 132 -10.10 -8.32 4.56
C GLU A 132 -8.60 -8.54 4.37
N LEU A 133 -7.91 -7.56 3.77
CA LEU A 133 -6.45 -7.58 3.68
C LEU A 133 -5.84 -7.01 4.96
N VAL A 134 -5.01 -7.79 5.62
CA VAL A 134 -4.32 -7.42 6.85
C VAL A 134 -2.82 -7.41 6.61
N THR A 135 -2.15 -6.33 6.99
CA THR A 135 -0.68 -6.25 6.95
C THR A 135 -0.09 -7.17 8.01
N VAL A 136 0.75 -8.13 7.59
CA VAL A 136 1.31 -9.17 8.46
C VAL A 136 2.83 -9.15 8.56
N TRP A 137 3.53 -8.39 7.70
CA TRP A 137 4.99 -8.23 7.72
C TRP A 137 5.40 -6.94 6.98
N PRO A 138 6.53 -6.30 7.34
CA PRO A 138 7.41 -6.58 8.47
C PRO A 138 6.77 -6.27 9.83
N LYS A 139 7.35 -6.79 10.91
CA LYS A 139 6.81 -6.70 12.27
C LYS A 139 6.43 -5.28 12.70
N ASP A 140 7.23 -4.29 12.26
CA ASP A 140 7.04 -2.88 12.64
C ASP A 140 5.76 -2.27 12.05
N PHE A 141 5.25 -2.82 10.96
CA PHE A 141 4.02 -2.36 10.30
C PHE A 141 2.85 -3.35 10.47
N ALA A 142 3.15 -4.57 10.91
CA ALA A 142 2.17 -5.65 11.02
C ALA A 142 1.03 -5.29 11.97
N LYS A 143 -0.20 -5.58 11.55
CA LYS A 143 -1.42 -5.47 12.38
C LYS A 143 -1.80 -6.82 13.00
N ALA A 144 -1.25 -7.91 12.48
CA ALA A 144 -1.40 -9.26 13.03
C ALA A 144 -0.20 -10.13 12.62
N SER A 145 -0.01 -11.26 13.31
CA SER A 145 0.98 -12.26 12.88
C SER A 145 0.46 -13.06 11.69
N PRO A 146 1.28 -13.50 10.72
CA PRO A 146 0.81 -14.34 9.62
C PRO A 146 0.23 -15.67 10.13
N VAL A 147 -0.82 -16.15 9.47
CA VAL A 147 -1.36 -17.50 9.69
C VAL A 147 -0.79 -18.43 8.63
N TRP A 148 -0.28 -19.56 9.08
CA TRP A 148 0.23 -20.61 8.22
C TRP A 148 -0.61 -21.88 8.47
N HIS A 149 -1.17 -22.44 7.41
CA HIS A 149 -1.76 -23.76 7.51
C HIS A 149 -0.68 -24.80 7.23
N SER A 150 -0.55 -25.73 8.12
CA SER A 150 0.26 -26.95 7.99
C SER A 150 -0.53 -28.05 7.26
#